data_fef96f395488bbe379e3ba5f9fa832af
#
_entry.id   fef96f395488bbe379e3ba5f9fa832af
#
_cell.length_a   1.000
_cell.length_b   1.000
_cell.length_c   1.000
_cell.angle_alpha   90.00
_cell.angle_beta   90.00
_cell.angle_gamma   90.00
#
_symmetry.space_group_name_H-M   'P 1'
#
loop_
_entity.id
_entity.type
_entity.pdbx_description
1 polymer ?
#
loop_
_entity_poly.entity_id
_entity_poly.type
_entity_poly.pdbx_seq_one_letter_code
_entity_poly.pdbx_strand_id
1 'polypeptide(L)'
;NLDAALTEMTDTEVKNVIEHERGEIQAGEILGEEWRTLLFSLPHSKAAIMLRAIRDHLADSLTTLPALLALNSAPSWHFYFGNLNNMRKDLYPSLIKGYDEWFETGSLSRMTEIVEHSQEHWLSLCQQILQINEPSIQLQQSEILNLIENNRL
;
A
#
# COMPACT_ATOMS: atom_id res chain seq x y z
N ASN A 1 20.78 -18.81 20.06
CA ASN A 1 19.70 -19.73 20.40
C ASN A 1 18.52 -19.51 19.46
N LEU A 2 18.06 -20.57 18.82
CA LEU A 2 16.96 -20.53 17.83
C LEU A 2 15.66 -19.95 18.43
N ASP A 3 15.32 -20.35 19.66
CA ASP A 3 14.11 -19.89 20.35
C ASP A 3 14.14 -18.37 20.60
N ALA A 4 15.30 -17.81 20.95
CA ALA A 4 15.44 -16.37 21.13
C ALA A 4 15.27 -15.62 19.78
N ALA A 5 15.84 -16.14 18.69
CA ALA A 5 15.71 -15.56 17.37
C ALA A 5 14.24 -15.62 16.86
N LEU A 6 13.55 -16.73 17.09
CA LEU A 6 12.14 -16.88 16.74
C LEU A 6 11.24 -15.93 17.56
N THR A 7 11.54 -15.76 18.85
CA THR A 7 10.81 -14.82 19.70
C THR A 7 11.01 -13.38 19.22
N GLU A 8 12.23 -12.97 18.93
CA GLU A 8 12.56 -11.64 18.43
C GLU A 8 11.87 -11.37 17.08
N MET A 9 11.88 -12.34 16.15
CA MET A 9 11.15 -12.25 14.88
C MET A 9 9.65 -12.06 15.12
N THR A 10 9.05 -12.89 15.98
CA THR A 10 7.62 -12.82 16.29
C THR A 10 7.24 -11.46 16.87
N ASP A 11 8.00 -10.97 17.85
CA ASP A 11 7.73 -9.66 18.47
C ASP A 11 7.86 -8.51 17.46
N THR A 12 8.80 -8.60 16.53
CA THR A 12 8.98 -7.61 15.47
C THR A 12 7.81 -7.63 14.49
N GLU A 13 7.38 -8.82 14.06
CA GLU A 13 6.27 -8.96 13.12
C GLU A 13 4.93 -8.55 13.74
N VAL A 14 4.71 -8.79 15.02
CA VAL A 14 3.53 -8.27 15.75
C VAL A 14 3.49 -6.73 15.68
N LYS A 15 4.63 -6.06 15.85
CA LYS A 15 4.69 -4.60 15.71
C LYS A 15 4.34 -4.14 14.29
N ASN A 16 4.85 -4.83 13.28
CA ASN A 16 4.54 -4.51 11.88
C ASN A 16 3.06 -4.69 11.57
N VAL A 17 2.42 -5.73 12.09
CA VAL A 17 0.96 -5.94 11.97
C VAL A 17 0.19 -4.80 12.65
N ILE A 18 0.60 -4.37 13.84
CA ILE A 18 -0.02 -3.24 14.54
C ILE A 18 0.10 -1.95 13.71
N GLU A 19 1.25 -1.68 13.12
CA GLU A 19 1.41 -0.50 12.26
C GLU A 19 0.55 -0.59 10.99
N HIS A 20 0.41 -1.76 10.40
CA HIS A 20 -0.51 -1.98 9.27
C HIS A 20 -1.96 -1.66 9.65
N GLU A 21 -2.46 -2.23 10.75
CA GLU A 21 -3.82 -1.97 11.25
C GLU A 21 -4.05 -0.47 11.57
N ARG A 22 -3.06 0.19 12.16
CA ARG A 22 -3.12 1.64 12.38
C ARG A 22 -3.23 2.42 11.08
N GLY A 23 -2.46 2.02 10.07
CA GLY A 23 -2.53 2.61 8.74
C GLY A 23 -3.89 2.43 8.08
N GLU A 24 -4.49 1.25 8.19
CA GLU A 24 -5.83 1.00 7.68
C GLU A 24 -6.90 1.87 8.37
N ILE A 25 -6.80 2.05 9.68
CA ILE A 25 -7.70 2.95 10.42
C ILE A 25 -7.53 4.39 9.93
N GLN A 26 -6.29 4.89 9.83
CA GLN A 26 -6.03 6.25 9.37
C GLN A 26 -6.49 6.47 7.92
N ALA A 27 -6.21 5.54 7.02
CA ALA A 27 -6.68 5.61 5.64
C ALA A 27 -8.21 5.62 5.58
N GLY A 28 -8.88 4.81 6.39
CA GLY A 28 -10.33 4.76 6.50
C GLY A 28 -10.93 6.08 7.00
N GLU A 29 -10.30 6.74 7.96
CA GLU A 29 -10.72 8.06 8.45
C GLU A 29 -10.52 9.16 7.39
N ILE A 30 -9.41 9.15 6.69
CA ILE A 30 -9.11 10.12 5.63
C ILE A 30 -10.06 9.98 4.44
N LEU A 31 -10.33 8.75 4.00
CA LEU A 31 -11.18 8.48 2.83
C LEU A 31 -12.68 8.55 3.16
N GLY A 32 -13.06 8.24 4.39
CA GLY A 32 -14.41 8.41 4.91
C GLY A 32 -15.48 7.50 4.29
N GLU A 33 -16.74 7.89 4.49
CA GLU A 33 -17.91 7.14 4.02
C GLU A 33 -18.03 7.07 2.49
N GLU A 34 -17.55 8.08 1.78
CA GLU A 34 -17.61 8.11 0.31
C GLU A 34 -16.84 6.95 -0.30
N TRP A 35 -15.66 6.62 0.24
CA TRP A 35 -14.88 5.48 -0.21
C TRP A 35 -15.58 4.15 0.06
N ARG A 36 -16.16 4.01 1.25
CA ARG A 36 -16.94 2.81 1.60
C ARG A 36 -18.14 2.64 0.68
N THR A 37 -18.88 3.71 0.46
CA THR A 37 -20.03 3.72 -0.45
C THR A 37 -19.63 3.33 -1.87
N LEU A 38 -18.51 3.86 -2.36
CA LEU A 38 -17.97 3.49 -3.68
C LEU A 38 -17.67 1.99 -3.75
N LEU A 39 -16.94 1.45 -2.78
CA LEU A 39 -16.62 0.02 -2.74
C LEU A 39 -17.87 -0.87 -2.69
N PHE A 40 -18.88 -0.50 -1.90
CA PHE A 40 -20.14 -1.23 -1.82
C PHE A 40 -20.95 -1.16 -3.11
N SER A 41 -20.83 -0.08 -3.88
CA SER A 41 -21.56 0.10 -5.16
C SER A 41 -20.98 -0.74 -6.30
N LEU A 42 -19.72 -1.17 -6.16
CA LEU A 42 -19.05 -1.96 -7.19
C LEU A 42 -19.23 -3.46 -6.91
N PRO A 43 -19.62 -4.26 -7.93
CA PRO A 43 -19.63 -5.70 -7.80
C PRO A 43 -18.22 -6.27 -7.65
N HIS A 44 -18.10 -7.55 -7.34
CA HIS A 44 -16.83 -8.25 -7.36
C HIS A 44 -16.19 -8.14 -8.75
N SER A 45 -15.17 -7.29 -8.87
CA SER A 45 -14.59 -6.89 -10.15
C SER A 45 -13.10 -6.56 -9.98
N LYS A 46 -12.40 -6.45 -11.09
CA LYS A 46 -11.01 -5.98 -11.10
C LYS A 46 -10.89 -4.58 -10.47
N ALA A 47 -11.85 -3.69 -10.76
CA ALA A 47 -11.88 -2.34 -10.19
C ALA A 47 -11.95 -2.38 -8.65
N ALA A 48 -12.83 -3.19 -8.08
CA ALA A 48 -12.95 -3.32 -6.62
C ALA A 48 -11.67 -3.87 -5.98
N ILE A 49 -11.01 -4.84 -6.62
CA ILE A 49 -9.72 -5.39 -6.15
C ILE A 49 -8.63 -4.31 -6.17
N MET A 50 -8.55 -3.54 -7.26
CA MET A 50 -7.56 -2.48 -7.40
C MET A 50 -7.80 -1.33 -6.41
N LEU A 51 -9.06 -0.96 -6.15
CA LEU A 51 -9.40 0.05 -5.13
C LEU A 51 -8.94 -0.35 -3.74
N ARG A 52 -9.11 -1.63 -3.36
CA ARG A 52 -8.60 -2.13 -2.08
C ARG A 52 -7.08 -2.09 -2.03
N ALA A 53 -6.41 -2.48 -3.11
CA ALA A 53 -4.95 -2.45 -3.18
C ALA A 53 -4.40 -1.02 -3.05
N ILE A 54 -5.05 -0.02 -3.66
CA ILE A 54 -4.67 1.40 -3.54
C ILE A 54 -4.88 1.90 -2.11
N ARG A 55 -6.01 1.57 -1.47
CA ARG A 55 -6.23 1.90 -0.07
C ARG A 55 -5.15 1.30 0.83
N ASP A 56 -4.76 0.05 0.59
CA ASP A 56 -3.72 -0.63 1.36
C ASP A 56 -2.35 0.02 1.14
N HIS A 57 -2.05 0.51 -0.07
CA HIS A 57 -0.85 1.31 -0.32
C HIS A 57 -0.87 2.66 0.40
N LEU A 58 -2.02 3.33 0.43
CA LEU A 58 -2.17 4.54 1.23
C LEU A 58 -1.93 4.24 2.71
N ALA A 59 -2.56 3.20 3.25
CA ALA A 59 -2.39 2.77 4.63
C ALA A 59 -0.91 2.49 4.98
N ASP A 60 -0.22 1.72 4.14
CA ASP A 60 1.19 1.40 4.34
C ASP A 60 2.09 2.63 4.23
N SER A 61 1.76 3.59 3.37
CA SER A 61 2.50 4.84 3.25
C SER A 61 2.37 5.73 4.49
N LEU A 62 1.27 5.63 5.21
CA LEU A 62 1.00 6.39 6.42
C LEU A 62 1.77 5.87 7.65
N THR A 63 1.92 4.56 7.77
CA THR A 63 2.44 3.94 9.00
C THR A 63 3.48 2.85 8.78
N THR A 64 3.17 1.81 8.03
CA THR A 64 4.02 0.60 7.90
C THR A 64 5.37 0.90 7.28
N LEU A 65 5.41 1.56 6.12
CA LEU A 65 6.66 1.85 5.42
C LEU A 65 7.56 2.82 6.19
N PRO A 66 7.04 3.92 6.77
CA PRO A 66 7.84 4.75 7.67
C PRO A 66 8.41 4.00 8.88
N ALA A 67 7.63 3.10 9.48
CA ALA A 67 8.08 2.27 10.60
C ALA A 67 9.19 1.30 10.19
N LEU A 68 9.08 0.66 9.01
CA LEU A 68 10.10 -0.23 8.45
C LEU A 68 11.41 0.53 8.16
N LEU A 69 11.33 1.75 7.63
CA LEU A 69 12.51 2.61 7.42
C LEU A 69 13.21 2.94 8.75
N ALA A 70 12.44 3.30 9.78
CA ALA A 70 12.97 3.62 11.10
C ALA A 70 13.61 2.40 11.79
N LEU A 71 13.00 1.23 11.65
CA LEU A 71 13.49 -0.02 12.23
C LEU A 71 14.76 -0.51 11.53
N ASN A 72 14.86 -0.34 10.22
CA ASN A 72 15.97 -0.79 9.36
C ASN A 72 16.36 -2.26 9.60
N SER A 73 15.36 -3.13 9.66
CA SER A 73 15.54 -4.57 9.90
C SER A 73 15.40 -5.35 8.60
N ALA A 74 16.46 -6.06 8.21
CA ALA A 74 16.43 -6.88 6.99
C ALA A 74 15.33 -7.97 7.04
N PRO A 75 15.14 -8.73 8.13
CA PRO A 75 14.04 -9.69 8.22
C PRO A 75 12.66 -9.04 8.01
N SER A 76 12.43 -7.84 8.57
CA SER A 76 11.15 -7.14 8.42
C SER A 76 10.90 -6.69 6.99
N TRP A 77 11.92 -6.21 6.28
CA TRP A 77 11.80 -5.89 4.85
C TRP A 77 11.47 -7.13 4.02
N HIS A 78 12.19 -8.23 4.23
CA HIS A 78 11.93 -9.49 3.52
C HIS A 78 10.52 -10.00 3.78
N PHE A 79 10.05 -9.93 5.03
CA PHE A 79 8.70 -10.33 5.40
C PHE A 79 7.64 -9.45 4.71
N TYR A 80 7.81 -8.13 4.74
CA TYR A 80 6.89 -7.20 4.08
C TYR A 80 6.76 -7.50 2.58
N PHE A 81 7.88 -7.59 1.85
CA PHE A 81 7.87 -7.86 0.42
C PHE A 81 7.42 -9.29 0.07
N GLY A 82 7.71 -10.25 0.94
CA GLY A 82 7.25 -11.63 0.80
C GLY A 82 5.74 -11.78 0.91
N ASN A 83 5.08 -10.93 1.70
CA ASN A 83 3.62 -10.91 1.87
C ASN A 83 2.89 -9.96 0.92
N LEU A 84 3.60 -9.14 0.17
CA LEU A 84 3.00 -8.24 -0.80
C LEU A 84 2.44 -9.02 -1.97
N ASN A 85 1.12 -8.92 -2.22
CA ASN A 85 0.49 -9.64 -3.31
C ASN A 85 0.83 -9.04 -4.70
N ASN A 86 0.56 -9.80 -5.76
CA ASN A 86 0.90 -9.40 -7.12
C ASN A 86 0.21 -8.10 -7.56
N MET A 87 -1.05 -7.89 -7.22
CA MET A 87 -1.75 -6.66 -7.56
C MET A 87 -1.06 -5.44 -6.95
N ARG A 88 -0.66 -5.52 -5.69
CA ARG A 88 0.05 -4.44 -5.02
C ARG A 88 1.44 -4.20 -5.61
N LYS A 89 2.17 -5.25 -5.99
CA LYS A 89 3.45 -5.14 -6.69
C LYS A 89 3.30 -4.46 -8.05
N ASP A 90 2.28 -4.82 -8.81
CA ASP A 90 2.01 -4.25 -10.13
C ASP A 90 1.65 -2.76 -10.06
N LEU A 91 0.97 -2.34 -9.01
CA LEU A 91 0.58 -0.94 -8.82
C LEU A 91 1.72 -0.05 -8.30
N TYR A 92 2.74 -0.65 -7.68
CA TYR A 92 3.82 0.08 -7.05
C TYR A 92 5.21 -0.44 -7.48
N PRO A 93 5.53 -0.39 -8.81
CA PRO A 93 6.80 -0.91 -9.31
C PRO A 93 8.04 -0.21 -8.75
N SER A 94 7.96 1.09 -8.41
CA SER A 94 9.10 1.79 -7.82
C SER A 94 9.48 1.25 -6.44
N LEU A 95 8.49 0.78 -5.65
CA LEU A 95 8.74 0.14 -4.36
C LEU A 95 9.55 -1.15 -4.52
N ILE A 96 9.22 -1.96 -5.53
CA ILE A 96 9.96 -3.19 -5.84
C ILE A 96 11.40 -2.86 -6.27
N LYS A 97 11.59 -1.85 -7.12
CA LYS A 97 12.93 -1.39 -7.51
C LYS A 97 13.74 -0.88 -6.31
N GLY A 98 13.10 -0.17 -5.40
CA GLY A 98 13.73 0.28 -4.17
C GLY A 98 14.18 -0.87 -3.27
N TYR A 99 13.38 -1.93 -3.20
CA TYR A 99 13.74 -3.16 -2.47
C TYR A 99 14.91 -3.89 -3.13
N ASP A 100 14.89 -4.06 -4.45
CA ASP A 100 15.97 -4.71 -5.19
C ASP A 100 17.29 -3.94 -5.01
N GLU A 101 17.28 -2.61 -5.12
CA GLU A 101 18.46 -1.78 -4.91
C GLU A 101 18.98 -1.88 -3.47
N TRP A 102 18.10 -1.85 -2.48
CA TRP A 102 18.49 -2.05 -1.09
C TRP A 102 19.09 -3.44 -0.88
N PHE A 103 18.51 -4.47 -1.47
CA PHE A 103 19.02 -5.85 -1.35
C PHE A 103 20.44 -5.98 -1.93
N GLU A 104 20.73 -5.30 -3.03
CA GLU A 104 22.03 -5.32 -3.69
C GLU A 104 23.08 -4.45 -3.00
N THR A 105 22.69 -3.27 -2.52
CA THR A 105 23.62 -2.24 -2.05
C THR A 105 23.62 -2.02 -0.55
N GLY A 106 22.58 -2.47 0.16
CA GLY A 106 22.34 -2.18 1.56
C GLY A 106 21.87 -0.74 1.83
N SER A 107 21.71 0.09 0.79
CA SER A 107 21.29 1.49 0.92
C SER A 107 19.77 1.63 0.92
N LEU A 108 19.22 2.34 1.90
CA LEU A 108 17.79 2.71 1.97
C LEU A 108 17.48 4.07 1.33
N SER A 109 18.44 4.75 0.72
CA SER A 109 18.23 6.10 0.18
C SER A 109 17.09 6.14 -0.84
N ARG A 110 17.09 5.23 -1.79
CA ARG A 110 16.04 5.13 -2.81
C ARG A 110 14.68 4.80 -2.21
N MET A 111 14.64 3.85 -1.29
CA MET A 111 13.42 3.46 -0.58
C MET A 111 12.84 4.63 0.22
N THR A 112 13.69 5.41 0.89
CA THR A 112 13.28 6.62 1.63
C THR A 112 12.61 7.64 0.72
N GLU A 113 13.24 7.98 -0.41
CA GLU A 113 12.66 8.91 -1.40
C GLU A 113 11.29 8.42 -1.90
N ILE A 114 11.17 7.14 -2.23
CA ILE A 114 9.93 6.53 -2.71
C ILE A 114 8.82 6.65 -1.65
N VAL A 115 9.12 6.31 -0.40
CA VAL A 115 8.15 6.34 0.70
C VAL A 115 7.71 7.77 1.02
N GLU A 116 8.62 8.74 0.99
CA GLU A 116 8.30 10.15 1.23
C GLU A 116 7.26 10.70 0.24
N HIS A 117 7.27 10.26 -1.00
CA HIS A 117 6.31 10.70 -2.04
C HIS A 117 5.05 9.85 -2.12
N SER A 118 5.06 8.66 -1.53
CA SER A 118 3.97 7.68 -1.72
C SER A 118 2.65 8.11 -1.09
N GLN A 119 2.68 8.75 0.07
CA GLN A 119 1.47 9.19 0.76
C GLN A 119 0.69 10.21 -0.07
N GLU A 120 1.36 11.23 -0.59
CA GLU A 120 0.75 12.24 -1.44
C GLU A 120 0.18 11.64 -2.72
N HIS A 121 0.96 10.75 -3.36
CA HIS A 121 0.53 10.06 -4.57
C HIS A 121 -0.74 9.24 -4.37
N TRP A 122 -0.75 8.35 -3.39
CA TRP A 122 -1.91 7.47 -3.16
C TRP A 122 -3.12 8.23 -2.66
N LEU A 123 -2.93 9.24 -1.82
CA LEU A 123 -4.03 10.10 -1.38
C LEU A 123 -4.63 10.87 -2.54
N SER A 124 -3.82 11.49 -3.38
CA SER A 124 -4.28 12.21 -4.57
C SER A 124 -5.05 11.28 -5.52
N LEU A 125 -4.53 10.07 -5.77
CA LEU A 125 -5.23 9.08 -6.60
C LEU A 125 -6.58 8.68 -6.02
N CYS A 126 -6.65 8.42 -4.72
CA CYS A 126 -7.93 8.13 -4.04
C CYS A 126 -8.94 9.28 -4.20
N GLN A 127 -8.50 10.51 -4.03
CA GLN A 127 -9.34 11.70 -4.18
C GLN A 127 -9.86 11.85 -5.63
N GLN A 128 -9.02 11.62 -6.62
CA GLN A 128 -9.42 11.65 -8.04
C GLN A 128 -10.44 10.54 -8.36
N ILE A 129 -10.25 9.35 -7.81
CA ILE A 129 -11.20 8.23 -7.96
C ILE A 129 -12.57 8.61 -7.40
N LEU A 130 -12.64 9.25 -6.23
CA LEU A 130 -13.90 9.68 -5.62
C LEU A 130 -14.65 10.73 -6.44
N GLN A 131 -13.98 11.43 -7.34
CA GLN A 131 -14.59 12.44 -8.22
C GLN A 131 -15.14 11.87 -9.54
N ILE A 132 -14.85 10.60 -9.85
CA ILE A 132 -15.41 9.93 -11.02
C ILE A 132 -16.92 9.76 -10.80
N ASN A 133 -17.72 10.32 -11.70
CA ASN A 133 -19.17 10.27 -11.64
C ASN A 133 -19.74 9.92 -13.02
N GLU A 134 -19.83 8.62 -13.28
CA GLU A 134 -20.31 8.08 -14.54
C GLU A 134 -21.75 7.56 -14.43
N PRO A 135 -22.55 7.64 -15.51
CA PRO A 135 -23.96 7.30 -15.46
C PRO A 135 -24.24 5.80 -15.30
N SER A 136 -23.28 4.94 -15.59
CA SER A 136 -23.42 3.49 -15.43
C SER A 136 -22.27 2.88 -14.65
N ILE A 137 -22.52 1.74 -14.00
CA ILE A 137 -21.52 0.98 -13.27
C ILE A 137 -20.37 0.56 -14.18
N GLN A 138 -20.65 0.19 -15.43
CA GLN A 138 -19.63 -0.23 -16.39
C GLN A 138 -18.70 0.91 -16.76
N LEU A 139 -19.21 2.10 -17.00
CA LEU A 139 -18.40 3.28 -17.26
C LEU A 139 -17.62 3.71 -16.03
N GLN A 140 -18.26 3.70 -14.87
CA GLN A 140 -17.58 3.99 -13.59
C GLN A 140 -16.36 3.06 -13.37
N GLN A 141 -16.55 1.76 -13.56
CA GLN A 141 -15.44 0.78 -13.44
C GLN A 141 -14.35 1.02 -14.48
N SER A 142 -14.72 1.31 -15.72
CA SER A 142 -13.77 1.57 -16.80
C SER A 142 -12.90 2.80 -16.52
N GLU A 143 -13.50 3.89 -16.06
CA GLU A 143 -12.78 5.10 -15.71
C GLU A 143 -11.87 4.91 -14.49
N ILE A 144 -12.33 4.18 -13.48
CA ILE A 144 -11.50 3.82 -12.33
C ILE A 144 -10.27 3.02 -12.78
N LEU A 145 -10.46 2.00 -13.61
CA LEU A 145 -9.34 1.18 -14.12
C LEU A 145 -8.35 2.02 -14.93
N ASN A 146 -8.84 2.87 -15.83
CA ASN A 146 -7.99 3.75 -16.63
C ASN A 146 -7.17 4.70 -15.75
N LEU A 147 -7.81 5.32 -14.77
CA LEU A 147 -7.14 6.24 -13.86
C LEU A 147 -6.03 5.54 -13.06
N ILE A 148 -6.32 4.36 -12.53
CA ILE A 148 -5.34 3.58 -11.76
C ILE A 148 -4.17 3.12 -12.63
N GLU A 149 -4.45 2.57 -13.83
CA GLU A 149 -3.42 2.11 -14.75
C GLU A 149 -2.46 3.24 -15.17
N ASN A 150 -2.95 4.45 -15.29
CA ASN A 150 -2.16 5.63 -15.65
C ASN A 150 -1.43 6.27 -14.46
N ASN A 151 -1.67 5.81 -13.24
CA ASN A 151 -1.11 6.36 -12.00
C ASN A 151 -0.39 5.33 -11.12
N ARG A 152 0.19 4.32 -11.72
CA ARG A 152 1.14 3.43 -11.03
C ARG A 152 2.34 4.22 -10.54
N LEU A 153 2.85 3.91 -9.36
CA LEU A 153 3.96 4.65 -8.75
C LEU A 153 5.31 3.96 -8.94
#